data_3388fa97b14e1973fc5a04f1afadb7c4
#
_entry.id   3388fa97b14e1973fc5a04f1afadb7c4
#
_cell.length_a   1.000
_cell.length_b   1.000
_cell.length_c   1.000
_cell.angle_alpha   90.00
_cell.angle_beta   90.00
_cell.angle_gamma   90.00
#
_symmetry.space_group_name_H-M   'P 1'
#
loop_
_entity.id
_entity.type
_entity.pdbx_description
1 polymer ?
#
loop_
_entity_poly.entity_id
_entity_poly.type
_entity_poly.pdbx_seq_one_letter_code
_entity_poly.pdbx_strand_id
1 'polypeptide(L)'
;MKFSAQLDVNIVAHETEDEVSVLLDLAAPGAPDVGEVRRSTSLQVVLDRSGSMAGPRLDGALAALTGLIHRLDSRDNFGLVVFDDDAQVVVPAGPLTDKSNVLALIASIEPAGCTDLASGYLRGLQELKRVAAGNGGTLLLISDGHVNRGISDSDALGDIARKANGSALVTSTLGYGFGYDETLLTAIARGGSGNHHFAQDPDAAGAAIASEVSDLLAKSIQAASLTVRCGPAVQLLRLYNDLPATQIETGQIMIELGDFYANEERKVLLKFKVPAMASLGLAQVASLELRYVELPDLLEQVVTIPVAVNVVPGDQAAGRIVDITVQTEVVFQEAQQSKRLASEALERGEREVAKRHLHGAADMLRMVAPSAPGAMQGDVNAEIDELMATGRNVDAYDTGYTSKLTRASYHEKNRKRGRRPTE
;
A
#
# COMPACT_ATOMS: atom_id res chain seq x y z
N MET A 1 19.21 1.56 -2.82
CA MET A 1 18.06 2.37 -2.37
C MET A 1 18.54 3.66 -1.73
N LYS A 2 17.91 4.82 -2.02
CA LYS A 2 18.17 6.08 -1.30
C LYS A 2 17.27 6.14 -0.09
N PHE A 3 17.80 6.58 1.06
CA PHE A 3 17.08 6.70 2.30
C PHE A 3 17.53 7.96 3.03
N SER A 4 16.60 8.87 3.34
CA SER A 4 16.87 10.11 4.05
C SER A 4 15.78 10.43 5.06
N ALA A 5 16.11 11.26 6.06
CA ALA A 5 15.20 11.71 7.09
C ALA A 5 15.26 13.22 7.23
N GLN A 6 14.12 13.90 7.29
CA GLN A 6 13.96 15.32 7.55
C GLN A 6 13.08 15.52 8.77
N LEU A 7 13.44 16.46 9.63
CA LEU A 7 12.66 16.82 10.81
C LEU A 7 11.86 18.09 10.53
N ASP A 8 10.65 18.18 11.08
CA ASP A 8 9.88 19.43 11.07
C ASP A 8 10.58 20.52 11.88
N VAL A 9 11.22 20.14 12.99
CA VAL A 9 12.05 21.01 13.81
C VAL A 9 13.31 20.26 14.24
N ASN A 10 14.46 20.92 14.16
CA ASN A 10 15.76 20.39 14.59
C ASN A 10 16.20 20.93 15.95
N ILE A 11 15.40 21.81 16.57
CA ILE A 11 15.67 22.47 17.83
C ILE A 11 14.46 22.27 18.76
N VAL A 12 14.72 21.84 20.01
CA VAL A 12 13.72 21.71 21.07
C VAL A 12 14.16 22.49 22.31
N ALA A 13 13.19 22.94 23.12
CA ALA A 13 13.46 23.70 24.31
C ALA A 13 13.96 22.82 25.45
N HIS A 14 14.99 23.30 26.18
CA HIS A 14 15.48 22.68 27.40
C HIS A 14 14.39 22.56 28.47
N GLU A 15 14.35 21.45 29.17
CA GLU A 15 13.40 21.15 30.27
C GLU A 15 11.91 21.26 29.87
N THR A 16 11.59 21.14 28.58
CA THR A 16 10.24 21.21 28.07
C THR A 16 9.95 19.98 27.19
N GLU A 17 8.78 19.37 27.35
CA GLU A 17 8.30 18.36 26.42
C GLU A 17 8.01 18.98 25.06
N ASP A 18 8.32 18.27 23.98
CA ASP A 18 8.04 18.73 22.61
C ASP A 18 7.59 17.56 21.74
N GLU A 19 7.02 17.88 20.58
CA GLU A 19 6.68 16.90 19.56
C GLU A 19 7.51 17.18 18.31
N VAL A 20 8.08 16.13 17.72
CA VAL A 20 8.91 16.23 16.52
C VAL A 20 8.39 15.25 15.47
N SER A 21 8.14 15.76 14.27
CA SER A 21 7.77 14.94 13.12
C SER A 21 8.99 14.66 12.26
N VAL A 22 9.10 13.41 11.80
CA VAL A 22 10.20 12.94 10.95
C VAL A 22 9.62 12.39 9.66
N LEU A 23 9.95 13.04 8.56
CA LEU A 23 9.62 12.59 7.21
C LEU A 23 10.77 11.76 6.66
N LEU A 24 10.48 10.55 6.26
CA LEU A 24 11.41 9.65 5.60
C LEU A 24 11.12 9.62 4.11
N ASP A 25 12.13 9.88 3.30
CA ASP A 25 12.10 9.71 1.87
C ASP A 25 12.87 8.45 1.48
N LEU A 26 12.18 7.53 0.81
CA LEU A 26 12.67 6.24 0.37
C LEU A 26 12.55 6.19 -1.15
N ALA A 27 13.66 6.02 -1.87
CA ALA A 27 13.64 5.89 -3.33
C ALA A 27 14.38 4.62 -3.77
N ALA A 28 13.65 3.75 -4.47
CA ALA A 28 14.18 2.53 -5.02
C ALA A 28 15.15 2.82 -6.20
N PRO A 29 16.14 1.94 -6.47
CA PRO A 29 16.97 2.06 -7.66
C PRO A 29 16.14 1.91 -8.93
N GLY A 30 16.69 2.35 -10.06
CA GLY A 30 16.13 2.13 -11.38
C GLY A 30 16.03 0.63 -11.72
N ALA A 31 15.35 0.33 -12.83
CA ALA A 31 15.39 -1.02 -13.38
C ALA A 31 16.84 -1.42 -13.71
N PRO A 32 17.21 -2.70 -13.56
CA PRO A 32 18.51 -3.20 -14.02
C PRO A 32 18.74 -2.83 -15.47
N ASP A 33 20.00 -2.56 -15.84
CA ASP A 33 20.37 -2.20 -17.21
C ASP A 33 19.95 -3.28 -18.23
N VAL A 34 19.60 -2.80 -19.44
CA VAL A 34 19.25 -3.66 -20.59
C VAL A 34 20.42 -4.58 -20.92
N GLY A 35 20.40 -5.81 -20.43
CA GLY A 35 21.46 -6.80 -20.58
C GLY A 35 21.66 -7.70 -19.36
N GLU A 36 21.21 -7.28 -18.18
CA GLU A 36 21.13 -8.16 -17.01
C GLU A 36 19.92 -9.09 -17.11
N VAL A 37 20.17 -10.37 -16.84
CA VAL A 37 19.12 -11.40 -16.92
C VAL A 37 18.11 -11.15 -15.79
N ARG A 38 16.96 -10.59 -16.14
CA ARG A 38 15.82 -10.48 -15.20
C ARG A 38 15.55 -11.86 -14.57
N ARG A 39 15.45 -11.92 -13.26
CA ARG A 39 15.02 -13.15 -12.57
C ARG A 39 13.59 -13.53 -12.97
N SER A 40 13.33 -14.83 -12.98
CA SER A 40 11.95 -15.33 -13.14
C SER A 40 11.08 -14.86 -11.97
N THR A 41 9.91 -14.40 -12.29
CA THR A 41 8.87 -13.99 -11.32
C THR A 41 7.93 -15.16 -11.07
N SER A 42 7.31 -15.21 -9.88
CA SER A 42 6.25 -16.16 -9.59
C SER A 42 4.95 -15.39 -9.35
N LEU A 43 3.98 -15.56 -10.25
CA LEU A 43 2.66 -14.93 -10.18
C LEU A 43 1.57 -15.99 -10.06
N GLN A 44 0.79 -15.90 -9.01
CA GLN A 44 -0.42 -16.69 -8.82
C GLN A 44 -1.63 -15.78 -8.92
N VAL A 45 -2.54 -16.07 -9.83
CA VAL A 45 -3.85 -15.40 -9.89
C VAL A 45 -4.90 -16.29 -9.21
N VAL A 46 -5.76 -15.64 -8.41
CA VAL A 46 -6.94 -16.25 -7.80
C VAL A 46 -8.14 -15.43 -8.25
N LEU A 47 -8.98 -16.02 -9.09
CA LEU A 47 -10.08 -15.35 -9.77
C LEU A 47 -11.42 -15.86 -9.28
N ASP A 48 -12.24 -14.96 -8.80
CA ASP A 48 -13.65 -15.19 -8.56
C ASP A 48 -14.37 -15.45 -9.90
N ARG A 49 -15.06 -16.58 -10.01
CA ARG A 49 -15.95 -16.88 -11.13
C ARG A 49 -17.40 -17.09 -10.69
N SER A 50 -17.76 -16.63 -9.48
CA SER A 50 -19.13 -16.73 -8.96
C SER A 50 -20.16 -16.11 -9.90
N GLY A 51 -21.43 -16.39 -9.67
CA GLY A 51 -22.51 -15.94 -10.54
C GLY A 51 -22.58 -14.41 -10.72
N SER A 52 -22.10 -13.60 -9.77
CA SER A 52 -22.03 -12.15 -9.85
C SER A 52 -21.00 -11.66 -10.88
N MET A 53 -19.97 -12.45 -11.14
CA MET A 53 -18.96 -12.17 -12.17
C MET A 53 -19.45 -12.36 -13.61
N ALA A 54 -20.61 -13.00 -13.82
CA ALA A 54 -21.11 -13.34 -15.16
C ALA A 54 -21.20 -12.12 -16.11
N GLY A 55 -20.85 -12.34 -17.38
CA GLY A 55 -20.87 -11.33 -18.44
C GLY A 55 -19.65 -10.39 -18.43
N PRO A 56 -19.82 -9.08 -18.63
CA PRO A 56 -18.70 -8.16 -18.90
C PRO A 56 -17.59 -8.16 -17.85
N ARG A 57 -17.89 -8.49 -16.59
CA ARG A 57 -16.90 -8.54 -15.51
C ARG A 57 -15.92 -9.68 -15.71
N LEU A 58 -16.43 -10.90 -15.88
CA LEU A 58 -15.60 -12.07 -16.12
C LEU A 58 -14.88 -11.95 -17.46
N ASP A 59 -15.57 -11.52 -18.53
CA ASP A 59 -14.98 -11.33 -19.84
C ASP A 59 -13.80 -10.35 -19.79
N GLY A 60 -13.96 -9.22 -19.07
CA GLY A 60 -12.91 -8.22 -18.86
C GLY A 60 -11.72 -8.77 -18.07
N ALA A 61 -11.98 -9.51 -17.00
CA ALA A 61 -10.93 -10.15 -16.22
C ALA A 61 -10.15 -11.19 -17.07
N LEU A 62 -10.82 -12.02 -17.84
CA LEU A 62 -10.19 -13.00 -18.73
C LEU A 62 -9.39 -12.35 -19.86
N ALA A 63 -9.90 -11.24 -20.43
CA ALA A 63 -9.17 -10.45 -21.43
C ALA A 63 -7.88 -9.85 -20.82
N ALA A 64 -7.97 -9.29 -19.62
CA ALA A 64 -6.80 -8.76 -18.90
C ALA A 64 -5.78 -9.85 -18.58
N LEU A 65 -6.22 -11.04 -18.14
CA LEU A 65 -5.34 -12.19 -17.92
C LEU A 65 -4.67 -12.68 -19.22
N THR A 66 -5.39 -12.64 -20.34
CA THR A 66 -4.83 -12.94 -21.65
C THR A 66 -3.69 -11.98 -22.01
N GLY A 67 -3.91 -10.68 -21.83
CA GLY A 67 -2.88 -9.64 -22.02
C GLY A 67 -1.67 -9.85 -21.10
N LEU A 68 -1.90 -10.26 -19.86
CA LEU A 68 -0.88 -10.58 -18.87
C LEU A 68 0.00 -11.75 -19.35
N ILE A 69 -0.58 -12.87 -19.82
CA ILE A 69 0.16 -14.04 -20.30
C ILE A 69 1.08 -13.68 -21.47
N HIS A 70 0.67 -12.78 -22.35
CA HIS A 70 1.52 -12.31 -23.47
C HIS A 70 2.76 -11.55 -22.98
N ARG A 71 2.68 -10.82 -21.85
CA ARG A 71 3.77 -10.02 -21.27
C ARG A 71 4.76 -10.80 -20.44
N LEU A 72 4.35 -11.91 -19.82
CA LEU A 72 5.24 -12.78 -19.05
C LEU A 72 6.24 -13.52 -19.96
N ASP A 73 7.41 -13.84 -19.41
CA ASP A 73 8.43 -14.67 -20.09
C ASP A 73 8.16 -16.17 -19.85
N SER A 74 8.70 -17.03 -20.71
CA SER A 74 8.58 -18.49 -20.53
C SER A 74 9.26 -19.03 -19.26
N ARG A 75 10.19 -18.25 -18.69
CA ARG A 75 10.87 -18.56 -17.43
C ARG A 75 10.06 -18.15 -16.19
N ASP A 76 9.06 -17.27 -16.36
CA ASP A 76 8.20 -16.86 -15.24
C ASP A 76 7.30 -18.01 -14.83
N ASN A 77 7.08 -18.15 -13.54
CA ASN A 77 6.07 -19.06 -13.02
C ASN A 77 4.71 -18.38 -13.05
N PHE A 78 3.73 -19.04 -13.60
CA PHE A 78 2.34 -18.61 -13.59
C PHE A 78 1.46 -19.72 -13.05
N GLY A 79 0.45 -19.36 -12.26
CA GLY A 79 -0.60 -20.25 -11.80
C GLY A 79 -1.94 -19.52 -11.82
N LEU A 80 -3.02 -20.28 -12.02
CA LEU A 80 -4.40 -19.77 -11.97
C LEU A 80 -5.29 -20.71 -11.17
N VAL A 81 -5.87 -20.17 -10.11
CA VAL A 81 -6.93 -20.78 -9.33
C VAL A 81 -8.20 -19.97 -9.60
N VAL A 82 -9.29 -20.65 -9.88
CA VAL A 82 -10.64 -20.05 -9.87
C VAL A 82 -11.39 -20.52 -8.65
N PHE A 83 -12.33 -19.72 -8.17
CA PHE A 83 -13.19 -20.12 -7.06
C PHE A 83 -14.64 -19.67 -7.27
N ASP A 84 -15.52 -20.48 -6.77
CA ASP A 84 -16.96 -20.28 -6.62
C ASP A 84 -17.40 -20.89 -5.28
N ASP A 85 -18.16 -21.96 -5.26
CA ASP A 85 -18.45 -22.76 -4.06
C ASP A 85 -17.22 -23.49 -3.51
N ASP A 86 -16.25 -23.79 -4.38
CA ASP A 86 -15.01 -24.49 -4.12
C ASP A 86 -13.85 -23.89 -4.93
N ALA A 87 -12.61 -24.14 -4.53
CA ALA A 87 -11.43 -23.70 -5.27
C ALA A 87 -10.95 -24.75 -6.26
N GLN A 88 -10.76 -24.36 -7.52
CA GLN A 88 -10.25 -25.20 -8.60
C GLN A 88 -8.93 -24.66 -9.17
N VAL A 89 -7.92 -25.49 -9.28
CA VAL A 89 -6.67 -25.16 -9.98
C VAL A 89 -6.91 -25.34 -11.48
N VAL A 90 -6.94 -24.24 -12.23
CA VAL A 90 -7.05 -24.24 -13.70
C VAL A 90 -5.67 -24.40 -14.33
N VAL A 91 -4.70 -23.61 -13.85
CA VAL A 91 -3.31 -23.71 -14.25
C VAL A 91 -2.47 -23.96 -13.00
N PRO A 92 -1.86 -25.15 -12.83
CA PRO A 92 -0.94 -25.39 -11.72
C PRO A 92 0.26 -24.44 -11.79
N ALA A 93 0.66 -23.88 -10.65
CA ALA A 93 1.79 -22.96 -10.61
C ALA A 93 3.07 -23.63 -11.12
N GLY A 94 3.73 -23.01 -12.10
CA GLY A 94 4.93 -23.51 -12.75
C GLY A 94 5.43 -22.61 -13.87
N PRO A 95 6.57 -22.95 -14.50
CA PRO A 95 7.11 -22.19 -15.62
C PRO A 95 6.13 -22.10 -16.80
N LEU A 96 5.99 -20.89 -17.37
CA LEU A 96 5.04 -20.60 -18.44
C LEU A 96 5.57 -21.06 -19.82
N THR A 97 5.84 -22.34 -19.95
CA THR A 97 6.46 -22.93 -21.16
C THR A 97 5.47 -23.07 -22.32
N ASP A 98 4.18 -23.25 -22.06
CA ASP A 98 3.12 -23.41 -23.07
C ASP A 98 2.02 -22.34 -22.87
N LYS A 99 2.27 -21.13 -23.37
CA LYS A 99 1.30 -20.03 -23.31
C LYS A 99 0.01 -20.36 -24.06
N SER A 100 0.08 -21.10 -25.15
CA SER A 100 -1.10 -21.42 -25.96
C SER A 100 -2.10 -22.27 -25.19
N ASN A 101 -1.61 -23.28 -24.47
CA ASN A 101 -2.44 -24.11 -23.61
C ASN A 101 -3.03 -23.29 -22.44
N VAL A 102 -2.23 -22.41 -21.81
CA VAL A 102 -2.72 -21.55 -20.73
C VAL A 102 -3.82 -20.60 -21.22
N LEU A 103 -3.65 -20.00 -22.40
CA LEU A 103 -4.67 -19.13 -23.00
C LEU A 103 -5.97 -19.89 -23.32
N ALA A 104 -5.87 -21.14 -23.81
CA ALA A 104 -7.05 -21.99 -24.04
C ALA A 104 -7.78 -22.33 -22.74
N LEU A 105 -7.05 -22.62 -21.66
CA LEU A 105 -7.64 -22.87 -20.33
C LEU A 105 -8.34 -21.61 -19.78
N ILE A 106 -7.71 -20.42 -19.90
CA ILE A 106 -8.32 -19.15 -19.50
C ILE A 106 -9.63 -18.91 -20.27
N ALA A 107 -9.63 -19.13 -21.59
CA ALA A 107 -10.81 -18.93 -22.42
C ALA A 107 -11.97 -19.91 -22.13
N SER A 108 -11.71 -21.03 -21.45
CA SER A 108 -12.70 -22.03 -21.07
C SER A 108 -13.37 -21.77 -19.73
N ILE A 109 -13.00 -20.70 -19.02
CA ILE A 109 -13.55 -20.38 -17.69
C ILE A 109 -14.97 -19.82 -17.88
N GLU A 110 -15.91 -20.45 -17.19
CA GLU A 110 -17.33 -20.05 -17.17
C GLU A 110 -17.75 -19.65 -15.76
N PRO A 111 -18.74 -18.73 -15.61
CA PRO A 111 -19.23 -18.35 -14.29
C PRO A 111 -20.03 -19.50 -13.65
N ALA A 112 -19.90 -19.68 -12.33
CA ALA A 112 -20.61 -20.71 -11.58
C ALA A 112 -20.71 -20.36 -10.09
N GLY A 113 -21.66 -20.96 -9.38
CA GLY A 113 -21.74 -21.07 -7.92
C GLY A 113 -21.83 -19.78 -7.12
N CYS A 114 -21.47 -19.90 -5.84
CA CYS A 114 -21.41 -18.82 -4.83
C CYS A 114 -19.96 -18.27 -4.71
N THR A 115 -19.62 -17.67 -3.54
CA THR A 115 -18.33 -17.02 -3.34
C THR A 115 -17.65 -17.51 -2.05
N ASP A 116 -16.80 -18.56 -2.14
CA ASP A 116 -15.89 -18.98 -1.08
C ASP A 116 -14.48 -18.44 -1.33
N LEU A 117 -14.29 -17.15 -1.06
CA LEU A 117 -13.02 -16.44 -1.26
C LEU A 117 -11.89 -17.07 -0.44
N ALA A 118 -12.17 -17.51 0.78
CA ALA A 118 -11.15 -18.09 1.65
C ALA A 118 -10.56 -19.38 1.07
N SER A 119 -11.41 -20.26 0.51
CA SER A 119 -10.97 -21.47 -0.17
C SER A 119 -10.07 -21.15 -1.37
N GLY A 120 -10.51 -20.19 -2.22
CA GLY A 120 -9.71 -19.71 -3.35
C GLY A 120 -8.37 -19.16 -2.94
N TYR A 121 -8.35 -18.26 -1.94
CA TYR A 121 -7.15 -17.61 -1.44
C TYR A 121 -6.14 -18.61 -0.86
N LEU A 122 -6.59 -19.49 0.02
CA LEU A 122 -5.75 -20.52 0.63
C LEU A 122 -5.18 -21.47 -0.42
N ARG A 123 -5.98 -21.88 -1.41
CA ARG A 123 -5.50 -22.71 -2.52
C ARG A 123 -4.47 -21.99 -3.37
N GLY A 124 -4.68 -20.71 -3.68
CA GLY A 124 -3.72 -19.89 -4.39
C GLY A 124 -2.39 -19.75 -3.66
N LEU A 125 -2.42 -19.53 -2.34
CA LEU A 125 -1.19 -19.49 -1.52
C LEU A 125 -0.44 -20.83 -1.53
N GLN A 126 -1.16 -21.96 -1.51
CA GLN A 126 -0.53 -23.28 -1.60
C GLN A 126 0.18 -23.49 -2.95
N GLU A 127 -0.46 -23.11 -4.06
CA GLU A 127 0.14 -23.19 -5.40
C GLU A 127 1.38 -22.28 -5.51
N LEU A 128 1.27 -21.01 -5.09
CA LEU A 128 2.37 -20.06 -5.14
C LEU A 128 3.57 -20.55 -4.31
N LYS A 129 3.33 -21.06 -3.12
CA LYS A 129 4.39 -21.58 -2.23
C LYS A 129 5.23 -22.69 -2.86
N ARG A 130 4.63 -23.50 -3.75
CA ARG A 130 5.34 -24.60 -4.43
C ARG A 130 6.44 -24.12 -5.37
N VAL A 131 6.27 -22.92 -5.95
CA VAL A 131 7.19 -22.38 -6.98
C VAL A 131 8.01 -21.20 -6.52
N ALA A 132 7.64 -20.55 -5.43
CA ALA A 132 8.31 -19.37 -4.90
C ALA A 132 9.76 -19.65 -4.39
N ALA A 133 10.02 -20.86 -3.88
CA ALA A 133 11.35 -21.46 -3.56
C ALA A 133 12.45 -20.46 -3.16
N GLY A 134 12.17 -19.55 -2.21
CA GLY A 134 13.13 -18.54 -1.71
C GLY A 134 13.24 -17.26 -2.54
N ASN A 135 12.73 -17.23 -3.77
CA ASN A 135 12.72 -16.02 -4.60
C ASN A 135 11.48 -15.11 -4.34
N GLY A 136 10.56 -15.57 -3.49
CA GLY A 136 9.30 -14.90 -3.26
C GLY A 136 8.31 -15.05 -4.41
N GLY A 137 7.12 -14.48 -4.26
CA GLY A 137 6.09 -14.52 -5.28
C GLY A 137 4.95 -13.55 -4.95
N THR A 138 4.14 -13.27 -5.96
CA THR A 138 2.98 -12.39 -5.82
C THR A 138 1.70 -13.17 -6.13
N LEU A 139 0.71 -13.02 -5.26
CA LEU A 139 -0.65 -13.49 -5.48
C LEU A 139 -1.55 -12.29 -5.77
N LEU A 140 -2.29 -12.33 -6.86
CA LEU A 140 -3.33 -11.38 -7.21
C LEU A 140 -4.70 -12.02 -7.03
N LEU A 141 -5.47 -11.54 -6.05
CA LEU A 141 -6.82 -11.99 -5.74
C LEU A 141 -7.83 -11.02 -6.37
N ILE A 142 -8.70 -11.53 -7.22
CA ILE A 142 -9.72 -10.76 -7.94
C ILE A 142 -11.12 -11.26 -7.53
N SER A 143 -11.97 -10.37 -7.01
CA SER A 143 -13.35 -10.71 -6.64
C SER A 143 -14.29 -9.51 -6.80
N ASP A 144 -15.55 -9.77 -7.15
CA ASP A 144 -16.61 -8.76 -7.28
C ASP A 144 -17.72 -8.89 -6.24
N GLY A 145 -17.64 -9.90 -5.37
CA GLY A 145 -18.72 -10.27 -4.47
C GLY A 145 -18.39 -10.17 -2.99
N HIS A 146 -19.46 -10.14 -2.20
CA HIS A 146 -19.37 -10.43 -0.78
C HIS A 146 -19.19 -11.91 -0.55
N VAL A 147 -18.32 -12.26 0.38
CA VAL A 147 -18.17 -13.64 0.84
C VAL A 147 -19.48 -14.11 1.44
N ASN A 148 -20.07 -15.13 0.84
CA ASN A 148 -21.31 -15.73 1.31
C ASN A 148 -21.12 -17.18 1.79
N ARG A 149 -19.88 -17.69 1.72
CA ARG A 149 -19.49 -19.01 2.18
C ARG A 149 -18.05 -19.00 2.69
N GLY A 150 -17.71 -19.87 3.64
CA GLY A 150 -16.36 -20.00 4.20
C GLY A 150 -16.02 -18.93 5.24
N ILE A 151 -14.73 -18.61 5.37
CA ILE A 151 -14.22 -17.63 6.33
C ILE A 151 -14.43 -16.23 5.76
N SER A 152 -15.20 -15.41 6.47
CA SER A 152 -15.46 -13.99 6.15
C SER A 152 -14.83 -13.02 7.15
N ASP A 153 -14.08 -13.52 8.13
CA ASP A 153 -13.38 -12.71 9.12
C ASP A 153 -12.15 -12.03 8.48
N SER A 154 -12.21 -10.71 8.37
CA SER A 154 -11.16 -9.90 7.75
C SER A 154 -9.83 -9.95 8.49
N ASP A 155 -9.86 -10.02 9.84
CA ASP A 155 -8.65 -10.09 10.64
C ASP A 155 -7.98 -11.45 10.49
N ALA A 156 -8.75 -12.54 10.47
CA ALA A 156 -8.23 -13.88 10.26
C ALA A 156 -7.55 -14.03 8.89
N LEU A 157 -8.17 -13.53 7.81
CA LEU A 157 -7.59 -13.60 6.47
C LEU A 157 -6.40 -12.62 6.32
N GLY A 158 -6.45 -11.45 6.94
CA GLY A 158 -5.32 -10.53 7.03
C GLY A 158 -4.11 -11.13 7.76
N ASP A 159 -4.34 -11.91 8.83
CA ASP A 159 -3.28 -12.63 9.55
C ASP A 159 -2.68 -13.77 8.73
N ILE A 160 -3.48 -14.46 7.94
CA ILE A 160 -2.99 -15.47 6.99
C ILE A 160 -2.09 -14.80 5.94
N ALA A 161 -2.53 -13.66 5.39
CA ALA A 161 -1.75 -12.89 4.43
C ALA A 161 -0.42 -12.41 5.03
N ARG A 162 -0.42 -11.95 6.29
CA ARG A 162 0.79 -11.52 7.01
C ARG A 162 1.76 -12.68 7.22
N LYS A 163 1.27 -13.86 7.59
CA LYS A 163 2.10 -15.06 7.72
C LYS A 163 2.71 -15.47 6.38
N ALA A 164 1.96 -15.36 5.28
CA ALA A 164 2.46 -15.64 3.94
C ALA A 164 3.55 -14.63 3.53
N ASN A 165 3.34 -13.34 3.84
CA ASN A 165 4.31 -12.27 3.60
C ASN A 165 5.64 -12.52 4.35
N GLY A 166 5.60 -13.06 5.55
CA GLY A 166 6.80 -13.50 6.28
C GLY A 166 7.61 -14.59 5.55
N SER A 167 7.05 -15.20 4.51
CA SER A 167 7.72 -16.15 3.58
C SER A 167 7.94 -15.50 2.20
N ALA A 168 7.98 -14.18 2.10
CA ALA A 168 8.12 -13.40 0.86
C ALA A 168 7.00 -13.65 -0.17
N LEU A 169 5.81 -14.03 0.26
CA LEU A 169 4.62 -14.15 -0.60
C LEU A 169 3.75 -12.91 -0.42
N VAL A 170 3.80 -12.00 -1.36
CA VAL A 170 3.02 -10.76 -1.38
C VAL A 170 1.61 -11.04 -1.91
N THR A 171 0.58 -10.44 -1.32
CA THR A 171 -0.80 -10.55 -1.81
C THR A 171 -1.35 -9.20 -2.16
N SER A 172 -1.66 -8.98 -3.43
CA SER A 172 -2.44 -7.85 -3.94
C SER A 172 -3.88 -8.26 -4.19
N THR A 173 -4.81 -7.32 -4.06
CA THR A 173 -6.24 -7.58 -4.26
C THR A 173 -6.85 -6.59 -5.24
N LEU A 174 -7.82 -7.06 -6.02
CA LEU A 174 -8.63 -6.26 -6.93
C LEU A 174 -10.11 -6.49 -6.63
N GLY A 175 -10.78 -5.46 -6.11
CA GLY A 175 -12.23 -5.44 -5.95
C GLY A 175 -12.89 -4.95 -7.24
N TYR A 176 -13.84 -5.72 -7.78
CA TYR A 176 -14.46 -5.44 -9.06
C TYR A 176 -15.93 -5.04 -8.92
N GLY A 177 -16.29 -3.87 -9.41
CA GLY A 177 -17.66 -3.32 -9.26
C GLY A 177 -17.92 -2.81 -7.84
N PHE A 178 -19.20 -2.63 -7.49
CA PHE A 178 -19.60 -2.01 -6.21
C PHE A 178 -20.01 -3.03 -5.13
N GLY A 179 -20.10 -4.31 -5.49
CA GLY A 179 -20.62 -5.36 -4.63
C GLY A 179 -19.59 -6.11 -3.80
N TYR A 180 -18.29 -5.86 -3.97
CA TYR A 180 -17.25 -6.63 -3.29
C TYR A 180 -17.08 -6.22 -1.81
N ASP A 181 -16.52 -7.14 -1.01
CA ASP A 181 -16.18 -6.90 0.39
C ASP A 181 -14.84 -6.14 0.49
N GLU A 182 -14.95 -4.81 0.56
CA GLU A 182 -13.80 -3.92 0.62
C GLU A 182 -12.98 -4.10 1.89
N THR A 183 -13.63 -4.30 3.03
CA THR A 183 -12.97 -4.48 4.32
C THR A 183 -12.09 -5.71 4.28
N LEU A 184 -12.61 -6.80 3.76
CA LEU A 184 -11.91 -8.07 3.64
C LEU A 184 -10.73 -7.99 2.66
N LEU A 185 -10.95 -7.49 1.43
CA LEU A 185 -9.89 -7.39 0.42
C LEU A 185 -8.77 -6.44 0.86
N THR A 186 -9.12 -5.33 1.50
CA THR A 186 -8.13 -4.39 2.05
C THR A 186 -7.31 -5.02 3.18
N ALA A 187 -7.95 -5.78 4.08
CA ALA A 187 -7.25 -6.47 5.16
C ALA A 187 -6.25 -7.51 4.63
N ILE A 188 -6.64 -8.27 3.60
CA ILE A 188 -5.77 -9.25 2.92
C ILE A 188 -4.58 -8.55 2.25
N ALA A 189 -4.82 -7.49 1.46
CA ALA A 189 -3.76 -6.75 0.78
C ALA A 189 -2.79 -6.09 1.79
N ARG A 190 -3.32 -5.51 2.86
CA ARG A 190 -2.53 -4.91 3.94
C ARG A 190 -1.68 -5.96 4.65
N GLY A 191 -2.27 -7.08 5.07
CA GLY A 191 -1.54 -8.17 5.70
C GLY A 191 -0.48 -8.77 4.78
N GLY A 192 -0.78 -8.90 3.49
CA GLY A 192 0.13 -9.41 2.46
C GLY A 192 1.13 -8.39 1.93
N SER A 193 1.17 -7.17 2.46
CA SER A 193 2.05 -6.06 2.01
C SER A 193 1.95 -5.76 0.50
N GLY A 194 0.81 -6.08 -0.12
CA GLY A 194 0.50 -5.81 -1.52
C GLY A 194 -0.39 -4.59 -1.72
N ASN A 195 -0.89 -4.42 -2.93
CA ASN A 195 -1.79 -3.33 -3.33
C ASN A 195 -3.25 -3.77 -3.20
N HIS A 196 -4.13 -2.80 -2.88
CA HIS A 196 -5.56 -2.96 -3.07
C HIS A 196 -6.00 -2.04 -4.20
N HIS A 197 -6.60 -2.62 -5.24
CA HIS A 197 -7.15 -1.90 -6.38
C HIS A 197 -8.67 -1.99 -6.38
N PHE A 198 -9.31 -0.92 -6.82
CA PHE A 198 -10.73 -0.89 -7.13
C PHE A 198 -10.92 -0.67 -8.62
N ALA A 199 -11.71 -1.52 -9.27
CA ALA A 199 -12.09 -1.39 -10.67
C ALA A 199 -13.60 -1.23 -10.79
N GLN A 200 -14.04 -0.13 -11.36
CA GLN A 200 -15.46 0.16 -11.56
C GLN A 200 -16.04 -0.63 -12.73
N ASP A 201 -15.24 -0.84 -13.77
CA ASP A 201 -15.62 -1.44 -15.04
C ASP A 201 -14.48 -2.34 -15.57
N PRO A 202 -14.71 -3.08 -16.68
CA PRO A 202 -13.71 -3.95 -17.28
C PRO A 202 -12.42 -3.25 -17.70
N ASP A 203 -12.48 -2.01 -18.18
CA ASP A 203 -11.31 -1.25 -18.63
C ASP A 203 -10.44 -0.87 -17.44
N ALA A 204 -11.06 -0.40 -16.34
CA ALA A 204 -10.37 -0.11 -15.09
C ALA A 204 -9.75 -1.38 -14.47
N ALA A 205 -10.43 -2.52 -14.54
CA ALA A 205 -9.87 -3.80 -14.09
C ALA A 205 -8.67 -4.22 -14.93
N GLY A 206 -8.77 -4.10 -16.26
CA GLY A 206 -7.67 -4.35 -17.17
C GLY A 206 -6.46 -3.48 -16.88
N ALA A 207 -6.67 -2.18 -16.65
CA ALA A 207 -5.61 -1.24 -16.31
C ALA A 207 -4.95 -1.59 -14.96
N ALA A 208 -5.74 -1.93 -13.93
CA ALA A 208 -5.24 -2.33 -12.62
C ALA A 208 -4.38 -3.61 -12.69
N ILE A 209 -4.85 -4.65 -13.40
CA ILE A 209 -4.11 -5.89 -13.61
C ILE A 209 -2.81 -5.62 -14.39
N ALA A 210 -2.86 -4.81 -15.46
CA ALA A 210 -1.70 -4.45 -16.24
C ALA A 210 -0.66 -3.66 -15.43
N SER A 211 -1.12 -2.77 -14.55
CA SER A 211 -0.26 -2.03 -13.61
C SER A 211 0.43 -2.97 -12.62
N GLU A 212 -0.33 -3.86 -11.97
CA GLU A 212 0.21 -4.80 -10.98
C GLU A 212 1.27 -5.72 -11.61
N VAL A 213 1.06 -6.17 -12.84
CA VAL A 213 2.04 -6.98 -13.58
C VAL A 213 3.28 -6.16 -13.95
N SER A 214 3.09 -4.91 -14.41
CA SER A 214 4.23 -4.03 -14.69
C SER A 214 5.08 -3.83 -13.44
N ASP A 215 4.44 -3.67 -12.32
CA ASP A 215 5.09 -3.53 -11.01
C ASP A 215 5.84 -4.79 -10.63
N LEU A 216 5.21 -5.95 -10.77
CA LEU A 216 5.85 -7.23 -10.52
C LEU A 216 7.13 -7.42 -11.36
N LEU A 217 7.07 -7.07 -12.65
CA LEU A 217 8.20 -7.19 -13.58
C LEU A 217 9.32 -6.16 -13.32
N ALA A 218 9.00 -5.06 -12.67
CA ALA A 218 9.95 -3.98 -12.34
C ALA A 218 10.38 -3.99 -10.86
N LYS A 219 10.15 -5.08 -10.12
CA LYS A 219 10.57 -5.19 -8.72
C LYS A 219 12.09 -5.06 -8.61
N SER A 220 12.56 -4.08 -7.81
CA SER A 220 13.99 -3.83 -7.56
C SER A 220 14.39 -4.11 -6.11
N ILE A 221 13.43 -4.03 -5.17
CA ILE A 221 13.64 -4.27 -3.74
C ILE A 221 12.59 -5.26 -3.24
N GLN A 222 13.01 -6.19 -2.40
CA GLN A 222 12.13 -7.17 -1.77
C GLN A 222 12.21 -7.08 -0.24
N ALA A 223 11.06 -7.29 0.41
CA ALA A 223 10.94 -7.44 1.86
C ALA A 223 11.56 -6.28 2.67
N ALA A 224 11.35 -5.03 2.24
CA ALA A 224 11.84 -3.89 2.98
C ALA A 224 11.09 -3.73 4.31
N SER A 225 11.84 -3.47 5.36
CA SER A 225 11.33 -3.18 6.71
C SER A 225 12.10 -2.05 7.36
N LEU A 226 11.41 -1.25 8.16
CA LEU A 226 11.98 -0.13 8.91
C LEU A 226 11.84 -0.42 10.41
N THR A 227 12.96 -0.56 11.10
CA THR A 227 12.97 -0.65 12.56
C THR A 227 13.25 0.73 13.15
N VAL A 228 12.32 1.22 13.95
CA VAL A 228 12.41 2.47 14.70
C VAL A 228 12.80 2.13 16.14
N ARG A 229 13.97 2.57 16.57
CA ARG A 229 14.43 2.47 17.98
C ARG A 229 14.39 3.86 18.58
N CYS A 230 13.44 4.09 19.50
CA CYS A 230 13.32 5.37 20.20
C CYS A 230 14.48 5.58 21.17
N GLY A 231 14.93 6.82 21.31
CA GLY A 231 15.87 7.24 22.34
C GLY A 231 15.30 7.11 23.77
N PRO A 232 16.10 7.32 24.80
CA PRO A 232 15.66 7.22 26.19
C PRO A 232 14.44 8.11 26.46
N ALA A 233 13.36 7.53 26.98
CA ALA A 233 12.08 8.17 27.30
C ALA A 233 11.36 8.85 26.11
N VAL A 234 11.89 8.76 24.89
CA VAL A 234 11.19 9.17 23.66
C VAL A 234 10.12 8.14 23.33
N GLN A 235 8.97 8.61 22.86
CA GLN A 235 7.85 7.77 22.45
C GLN A 235 7.47 8.05 21.01
N LEU A 236 7.26 7.00 20.21
CA LEU A 236 6.59 7.12 18.92
C LEU A 236 5.10 7.32 19.16
N LEU A 237 4.60 8.54 18.94
CA LEU A 237 3.18 8.87 19.11
C LEU A 237 2.34 8.39 17.94
N ARG A 238 2.87 8.49 16.71
CA ARG A 238 2.09 8.21 15.51
C ARG A 238 2.96 7.78 14.33
N LEU A 239 2.51 6.75 13.65
CA LEU A 239 2.82 6.44 12.27
C LEU A 239 1.61 6.93 11.44
N TYR A 240 1.81 7.89 10.56
CA TYR A 240 0.71 8.48 9.78
C TYR A 240 0.25 7.58 8.63
N ASN A 241 1.20 6.86 8.05
CA ASN A 241 0.92 5.93 6.94
C ASN A 241 0.28 4.64 7.46
N ASP A 242 -0.72 4.13 6.75
CA ASP A 242 -1.40 2.87 7.06
C ASP A 242 -0.54 1.66 6.65
N LEU A 243 0.56 1.47 7.37
CA LEU A 243 1.51 0.38 7.17
C LEU A 243 1.42 -0.61 8.33
N PRO A 244 1.61 -1.93 8.08
CA PRO A 244 1.72 -2.91 9.15
C PRO A 244 2.88 -2.56 10.06
N ALA A 245 2.62 -2.50 11.37
CA ALA A 245 3.63 -2.19 12.36
C ALA A 245 3.50 -3.13 13.56
N THR A 246 4.62 -3.64 14.04
CA THR A 246 4.68 -4.56 15.17
C THR A 246 5.68 -4.05 16.20
N GLN A 247 5.26 -3.96 17.44
CA GLN A 247 6.17 -3.65 18.55
C GLN A 247 7.01 -4.90 18.86
N ILE A 248 8.34 -4.77 18.73
CA ILE A 248 9.28 -5.86 18.99
C ILE A 248 9.65 -5.84 20.48
N GLU A 249 10.00 -4.67 20.99
CA GLU A 249 10.39 -4.42 22.38
C GLU A 249 9.88 -3.04 22.81
N THR A 250 10.00 -2.71 24.09
CA THR A 250 9.70 -1.37 24.58
C THR A 250 10.57 -0.33 23.86
N GLY A 251 9.95 0.62 23.19
CA GLY A 251 10.63 1.65 22.41
C GLY A 251 11.18 1.18 21.05
N GLN A 252 10.89 -0.07 20.63
CA GLN A 252 11.30 -0.58 19.33
C GLN A 252 10.11 -1.12 18.54
N ILE A 253 9.90 -0.53 17.36
CA ILE A 253 8.79 -0.85 16.46
C ILE A 253 9.35 -1.19 15.09
N MET A 254 8.89 -2.29 14.50
CA MET A 254 9.17 -2.66 13.11
C MET A 254 7.95 -2.31 12.25
N ILE A 255 8.19 -1.61 11.16
CA ILE A 255 7.22 -1.22 10.16
C ILE A 255 7.53 -1.99 8.88
N GLU A 256 6.57 -2.75 8.37
CA GLU A 256 6.71 -3.48 7.12
C GLU A 256 6.45 -2.53 5.95
N LEU A 257 7.47 -2.34 5.11
CA LEU A 257 7.37 -1.53 3.90
C LEU A 257 7.01 -2.36 2.67
N GLY A 258 7.29 -3.67 2.71
CA GLY A 258 7.05 -4.59 1.59
C GLY A 258 8.06 -4.41 0.44
N ASP A 259 7.62 -4.71 -0.77
CA ASP A 259 8.45 -4.63 -1.96
C ASP A 259 8.43 -3.24 -2.57
N PHE A 260 9.55 -2.85 -3.24
CA PHE A 260 9.62 -1.64 -4.05
C PHE A 260 9.91 -1.97 -5.50
N TYR A 261 9.37 -1.13 -6.38
CA TYR A 261 9.54 -1.23 -7.82
C TYR A 261 10.58 -0.23 -8.31
N ALA A 262 11.10 -0.43 -9.51
CA ALA A 262 12.12 0.46 -10.07
C ALA A 262 11.63 1.92 -10.11
N ASN A 263 12.47 2.84 -9.62
CA ASN A 263 12.19 4.26 -9.50
C ASN A 263 10.98 4.61 -8.60
N GLU A 264 10.52 3.69 -7.77
CA GLU A 264 9.44 3.99 -6.82
C GLU A 264 9.96 4.84 -5.67
N GLU A 265 9.18 5.88 -5.35
CA GLU A 265 9.41 6.75 -4.19
C GLU A 265 8.29 6.56 -3.17
N ARG A 266 8.66 6.46 -1.90
CA ARG A 266 7.70 6.41 -0.77
C ARG A 266 8.11 7.39 0.31
N LYS A 267 7.10 7.95 0.95
CA LYS A 267 7.24 8.80 2.13
C LYS A 267 6.64 8.10 3.34
N VAL A 268 7.39 8.07 4.45
CA VAL A 268 6.89 7.57 5.73
C VAL A 268 7.02 8.69 6.75
N LEU A 269 5.92 9.02 7.40
CA LEU A 269 5.85 10.12 8.36
C LEU A 269 5.62 9.58 9.77
N LEU A 270 6.56 9.91 10.66
CA LEU A 270 6.57 9.50 12.06
C LEU A 270 6.46 10.73 12.96
N LYS A 271 5.74 10.62 14.07
CA LYS A 271 5.67 11.68 15.08
C LYS A 271 6.14 11.15 16.43
N PHE A 272 7.08 11.85 17.03
CA PHE A 272 7.68 11.48 18.31
C PHE A 272 7.32 12.50 19.38
N LYS A 273 7.11 12.02 20.61
CA LYS A 273 7.12 12.80 21.82
C LYS A 273 8.55 12.80 22.38
N VAL A 274 9.16 13.96 22.45
CA VAL A 274 10.48 14.18 23.03
C VAL A 274 10.28 14.63 24.47
N PRO A 275 10.82 13.92 25.48
CA PRO A 275 10.65 14.30 26.88
C PRO A 275 11.41 15.58 27.19
N ALA A 276 11.12 16.18 28.34
CA ALA A 276 11.90 17.29 28.88
C ALA A 276 13.37 16.86 29.09
N MET A 277 14.28 17.44 28.29
CA MET A 277 15.71 17.11 28.30
C MET A 277 16.44 18.01 29.29
N ALA A 278 17.19 17.41 30.23
CA ALA A 278 17.93 18.12 31.25
C ALA A 278 19.32 18.60 30.80
N SER A 279 19.80 18.17 29.62
CA SER A 279 21.10 18.56 29.07
C SER A 279 20.95 19.31 27.78
N LEU A 280 21.70 20.42 27.65
CA LEU A 280 21.81 21.15 26.39
C LEU A 280 22.69 20.40 25.39
N GLY A 281 22.45 20.65 24.08
CA GLY A 281 23.22 20.08 22.98
C GLY A 281 22.47 18.96 22.25
N LEU A 282 23.20 18.14 21.53
CA LEU A 282 22.61 17.11 20.66
C LEU A 282 22.01 15.97 21.47
N ALA A 283 20.72 15.70 21.25
CA ALA A 283 19.98 14.61 21.87
C ALA A 283 19.41 13.67 20.80
N GLN A 284 19.61 12.36 20.97
CA GLN A 284 19.08 11.37 20.04
C GLN A 284 17.60 11.12 20.30
N VAL A 285 16.77 11.35 19.27
CA VAL A 285 15.33 11.05 19.27
C VAL A 285 15.08 9.60 18.90
N ALA A 286 15.70 9.12 17.84
CA ALA A 286 15.55 7.74 17.38
C ALA A 286 16.75 7.27 16.55
N SER A 287 16.84 5.96 16.36
CA SER A 287 17.67 5.32 15.34
C SER A 287 16.74 4.58 14.37
N LEU A 288 16.88 4.85 13.09
CA LEU A 288 16.06 4.28 12.02
C LEU A 288 16.91 3.30 11.24
N GLU A 289 16.57 2.02 11.29
CA GLU A 289 17.28 0.95 10.58
C GLU A 289 16.39 0.41 9.47
N LEU A 290 16.77 0.66 8.23
CA LEU A 290 16.13 0.14 7.03
C LEU A 290 16.83 -1.15 6.59
N ARG A 291 16.10 -2.25 6.52
CA ARG A 291 16.55 -3.55 5.98
C ARG A 291 15.80 -3.87 4.73
N TYR A 292 16.47 -4.36 3.71
CA TYR A 292 15.85 -4.79 2.46
C TYR A 292 16.75 -5.75 1.69
N VAL A 293 16.16 -6.50 0.75
CA VAL A 293 16.90 -7.34 -0.18
C VAL A 293 16.88 -6.67 -1.55
N GLU A 294 18.06 -6.41 -2.10
CA GLU A 294 18.23 -5.80 -3.42
C GLU A 294 18.23 -6.89 -4.51
N LEU A 295 17.45 -6.64 -5.56
CA LEU A 295 17.36 -7.54 -6.72
C LEU A 295 18.21 -6.99 -7.88
N PRO A 296 18.75 -7.84 -8.75
CA PRO A 296 18.52 -9.30 -8.87
C PRO A 296 19.41 -10.16 -7.97
N ASP A 297 20.42 -9.63 -7.30
CA ASP A 297 21.50 -10.41 -6.66
C ASP A 297 21.11 -11.04 -5.31
N LEU A 298 19.93 -10.72 -4.77
CA LEU A 298 19.46 -11.09 -3.42
C LEU A 298 20.42 -10.64 -2.32
N LEU A 299 20.99 -9.45 -2.47
CA LEU A 299 21.88 -8.87 -1.47
C LEU A 299 21.07 -8.23 -0.35
N GLU A 300 21.25 -8.72 0.86
CA GLU A 300 20.70 -8.07 2.04
C GLU A 300 21.45 -6.77 2.32
N GLN A 301 20.71 -5.67 2.45
CA GLN A 301 21.22 -4.34 2.75
C GLN A 301 20.65 -3.86 4.07
N VAL A 302 21.49 -3.20 4.87
CA VAL A 302 21.09 -2.56 6.11
C VAL A 302 21.63 -1.13 6.13
N VAL A 303 20.74 -0.16 6.25
CA VAL A 303 21.10 1.26 6.33
C VAL A 303 20.53 1.85 7.62
N THR A 304 21.36 2.50 8.41
CA THR A 304 20.94 3.12 9.67
C THR A 304 21.13 4.61 9.63
N ILE A 305 20.08 5.37 9.99
CA ILE A 305 20.09 6.82 10.11
C ILE A 305 19.77 7.21 11.56
N PRO A 306 20.65 7.95 12.27
CA PRO A 306 20.31 8.55 13.55
C PRO A 306 19.42 9.77 13.34
N VAL A 307 18.40 9.92 14.18
CA VAL A 307 17.54 11.11 14.25
C VAL A 307 17.86 11.81 15.56
N ALA A 308 18.29 13.07 15.49
CA ALA A 308 18.68 13.86 16.65
C ALA A 308 18.16 15.28 16.54
N VAL A 309 17.92 15.90 17.70
CA VAL A 309 17.56 17.31 17.84
C VAL A 309 18.59 18.04 18.69
N ASN A 310 18.68 19.34 18.55
CA ASN A 310 19.52 20.19 19.39
C ASN A 310 18.67 20.79 20.53
N VAL A 311 19.01 20.47 21.76
CA VAL A 311 18.36 21.01 22.96
C VAL A 311 18.99 22.35 23.28
N VAL A 312 18.21 23.40 23.26
CA VAL A 312 18.68 24.79 23.49
C VAL A 312 17.85 25.49 24.57
N PRO A 313 18.33 26.61 25.14
CA PRO A 313 17.52 27.46 26.02
C PRO A 313 16.20 27.86 25.36
N GLY A 314 15.13 28.04 26.18
CA GLY A 314 13.78 28.27 25.68
C GLY A 314 13.61 29.52 24.80
N ASP A 315 14.37 30.59 25.07
CA ASP A 315 14.43 31.79 24.25
C ASP A 315 14.97 31.54 22.82
N GLN A 316 15.97 30.67 22.69
CA GLN A 316 16.51 30.24 21.40
C GLN A 316 15.53 29.30 20.67
N ALA A 317 14.86 28.42 21.41
CA ALA A 317 13.87 27.49 20.84
C ALA A 317 12.64 28.25 20.31
N ALA A 318 12.27 29.39 20.89
CA ALA A 318 11.15 30.21 20.44
C ALA A 318 11.30 30.76 19.03
N GLY A 319 12.56 30.90 18.52
CA GLY A 319 12.88 31.34 17.17
C GLY A 319 13.06 30.23 16.15
N ARG A 320 12.72 28.98 16.48
CA ARG A 320 12.89 27.84 15.57
C ARG A 320 12.07 27.98 14.29
N ILE A 321 12.66 27.58 13.18
CA ILE A 321 11.98 27.56 11.88
C ILE A 321 11.48 26.13 11.64
N VAL A 322 10.20 26.03 11.31
CA VAL A 322 9.59 24.75 10.95
C VAL A 322 9.90 24.43 9.48
N ASP A 323 10.33 23.20 9.21
CA ASP A 323 10.53 22.73 7.84
C ASP A 323 9.19 22.61 7.12
N ILE A 324 9.03 23.38 6.06
CA ILE A 324 7.77 23.49 5.33
C ILE A 324 7.44 22.21 4.55
N THR A 325 8.44 21.42 4.14
CA THR A 325 8.25 20.14 3.44
C THR A 325 7.59 19.14 4.38
N VAL A 326 8.15 19.00 5.59
CA VAL A 326 7.62 18.09 6.60
C VAL A 326 6.24 18.56 7.06
N GLN A 327 6.07 19.86 7.29
CA GLN A 327 4.76 20.42 7.67
C GLN A 327 3.69 20.18 6.60
N THR A 328 4.02 20.39 5.33
CA THR A 328 3.10 20.11 4.21
C THR A 328 2.70 18.64 4.19
N GLU A 329 3.65 17.72 4.41
CA GLU A 329 3.36 16.29 4.46
C GLU A 329 2.49 15.93 5.67
N VAL A 330 2.73 16.51 6.86
CA VAL A 330 1.88 16.32 8.04
C VAL A 330 0.43 16.66 7.71
N VAL A 331 0.19 17.87 7.16
CA VAL A 331 -1.17 18.32 6.81
C VAL A 331 -1.78 17.44 5.72
N PHE A 332 -0.98 17.01 4.74
CA PHE A 332 -1.46 16.10 3.70
C PHE A 332 -1.90 14.74 4.29
N GLN A 333 -1.14 14.17 5.21
CA GLN A 333 -1.48 12.90 5.85
C GLN A 333 -2.69 13.05 6.82
N GLU A 334 -2.86 14.20 7.46
CA GLU A 334 -4.05 14.52 8.26
C GLU A 334 -5.30 14.65 7.38
N ALA A 335 -5.16 15.21 6.18
CA ALA A 335 -6.23 15.24 5.20
C ALA A 335 -6.62 13.83 4.73
N GLN A 336 -5.65 12.91 4.53
CA GLN A 336 -5.95 11.51 4.25
C GLN A 336 -6.72 10.84 5.39
N GLN A 337 -6.37 11.09 6.66
CA GLN A 337 -7.14 10.57 7.79
C GLN A 337 -8.59 11.09 7.81
N SER A 338 -8.77 12.37 7.49
CA SER A 338 -10.13 12.96 7.37
C SER A 338 -10.92 12.30 6.23
N LYS A 339 -10.26 11.95 5.12
CA LYS A 339 -10.86 11.21 4.02
C LYS A 339 -11.32 9.80 4.46
N ARG A 340 -10.52 9.09 5.25
CA ARG A 340 -10.91 7.80 5.85
C ARG A 340 -12.15 7.94 6.75
N LEU A 341 -12.15 8.94 7.63
CA LEU A 341 -13.30 9.21 8.50
C LEU A 341 -14.56 9.58 7.71
N ALA A 342 -14.40 10.29 6.59
CA ALA A 342 -15.51 10.60 5.68
C ALA A 342 -16.06 9.33 5.03
N SER A 343 -15.21 8.41 4.57
CA SER A 343 -15.63 7.12 4.03
C SER A 343 -16.42 6.31 5.06
N GLU A 344 -15.93 6.20 6.30
CA GLU A 344 -16.61 5.51 7.40
C GLU A 344 -17.97 6.15 7.74
N ALA A 345 -18.06 7.49 7.71
CA ALA A 345 -19.32 8.20 7.91
C ALA A 345 -20.32 7.91 6.78
N LEU A 346 -19.86 7.83 5.52
CA LEU A 346 -20.71 7.48 4.38
C LEU A 346 -21.26 6.04 4.48
N GLU A 347 -20.48 5.10 4.98
CA GLU A 347 -20.93 3.73 5.24
C GLU A 347 -22.08 3.68 6.27
N ARG A 348 -22.03 4.57 7.25
CA ARG A 348 -23.11 4.71 8.24
C ARG A 348 -24.28 5.59 7.75
N GLY A 349 -24.23 6.11 6.50
CA GLY A 349 -25.23 7.01 5.94
C GLY A 349 -25.17 8.45 6.48
N GLU A 350 -24.12 8.83 7.20
CA GLU A 350 -23.94 10.12 7.88
C GLU A 350 -23.37 11.18 6.90
N ARG A 351 -24.12 11.53 5.85
CA ARG A 351 -23.67 12.41 4.75
C ARG A 351 -23.08 13.74 5.21
N GLU A 352 -23.75 14.43 6.17
CA GLU A 352 -23.29 15.73 6.65
C GLU A 352 -22.00 15.64 7.48
N VAL A 353 -21.77 14.51 8.16
CA VAL A 353 -20.50 14.24 8.85
C VAL A 353 -19.39 14.05 7.85
N ALA A 354 -19.63 13.26 6.80
CA ALA A 354 -18.67 13.03 5.73
C ALA A 354 -18.26 14.33 5.02
N LYS A 355 -19.24 15.18 4.65
CA LYS A 355 -18.97 16.51 4.06
C LYS A 355 -18.09 17.38 4.96
N ARG A 356 -18.37 17.41 6.25
CA ARG A 356 -17.53 18.18 7.19
C ARG A 356 -16.10 17.70 7.21
N HIS A 357 -15.87 16.38 7.20
CA HIS A 357 -14.50 15.82 7.12
C HIS A 357 -13.81 16.20 5.81
N LEU A 358 -14.49 16.06 4.66
CA LEU A 358 -13.92 16.37 3.35
C LEU A 358 -13.61 17.87 3.19
N HIS A 359 -14.55 18.75 3.56
CA HIS A 359 -14.35 20.20 3.49
C HIS A 359 -13.26 20.67 4.45
N GLY A 360 -13.28 20.17 5.71
CA GLY A 360 -12.23 20.50 6.69
C GLY A 360 -10.84 20.08 6.23
N ALA A 361 -10.71 18.91 5.60
CA ALA A 361 -9.46 18.46 5.00
C ALA A 361 -9.01 19.39 3.86
N ALA A 362 -9.91 19.78 2.97
CA ALA A 362 -9.61 20.72 1.89
C ALA A 362 -9.16 22.09 2.43
N ASP A 363 -9.81 22.58 3.49
CA ASP A 363 -9.45 23.86 4.10
C ASP A 363 -8.08 23.82 4.79
N MET A 364 -7.73 22.73 5.47
CA MET A 364 -6.38 22.53 6.02
C MET A 364 -5.31 22.55 4.92
N LEU A 365 -5.54 21.86 3.82
CA LEU A 365 -4.60 21.85 2.68
C LEU A 365 -4.50 23.25 2.02
N ARG A 366 -5.59 24.00 1.89
CA ARG A 366 -5.57 25.38 1.36
C ARG A 366 -4.72 26.32 2.19
N MET A 367 -4.64 26.14 3.51
CA MET A 367 -3.78 26.97 4.36
C MET A 367 -2.30 26.75 4.10
N VAL A 368 -1.86 25.54 3.76
CA VAL A 368 -0.44 25.24 3.51
C VAL A 368 -0.05 25.32 2.03
N ALA A 369 -1.00 25.21 1.11
CA ALA A 369 -0.75 25.22 -0.33
C ALA A 369 0.11 26.40 -0.84
N PRO A 370 -0.11 27.66 -0.37
CA PRO A 370 0.72 28.78 -0.84
C PRO A 370 2.20 28.70 -0.45
N SER A 371 2.52 28.01 0.65
CA SER A 371 3.88 27.83 1.15
C SER A 371 4.47 26.46 0.84
N ALA A 372 3.68 25.56 0.26
CA ALA A 372 4.13 24.21 -0.08
C ALA A 372 5.30 24.25 -1.08
N PRO A 373 6.31 23.37 -0.93
CA PRO A 373 7.38 23.23 -1.92
C PRO A 373 6.85 22.97 -3.33
N GLY A 374 7.49 23.54 -4.36
CA GLY A 374 7.02 23.43 -5.74
C GLY A 374 6.78 21.99 -6.19
N ALA A 375 7.61 21.04 -5.76
CA ALA A 375 7.44 19.62 -6.03
C ALA A 375 6.16 19.01 -5.42
N MET A 376 5.61 19.60 -4.34
CA MET A 376 4.41 19.13 -3.65
C MET A 376 3.14 19.91 -4.03
N GLN A 377 3.26 21.08 -4.63
CA GLN A 377 2.13 21.96 -4.95
C GLN A 377 1.10 21.28 -5.86
N GLY A 378 1.57 20.53 -6.85
CA GLY A 378 0.71 19.80 -7.77
C GLY A 378 -0.18 18.79 -7.04
N ASP A 379 0.43 17.98 -6.17
CA ASP A 379 -0.28 16.96 -5.40
C ASP A 379 -1.23 17.57 -4.38
N VAL A 380 -0.82 18.65 -3.70
CA VAL A 380 -1.66 19.36 -2.73
C VAL A 380 -2.90 19.96 -3.41
N ASN A 381 -2.73 20.62 -4.56
CA ASN A 381 -3.84 21.21 -5.30
C ASN A 381 -4.79 20.14 -5.87
N ALA A 382 -4.24 19.07 -6.44
CA ALA A 382 -5.05 17.95 -6.93
C ALA A 382 -5.87 17.30 -5.80
N GLU A 383 -5.29 17.20 -4.59
CA GLU A 383 -6.00 16.67 -3.43
C GLU A 383 -7.13 17.60 -2.97
N ILE A 384 -6.90 18.92 -2.95
CA ILE A 384 -7.95 19.90 -2.63
C ILE A 384 -9.12 19.77 -3.60
N ASP A 385 -8.84 19.70 -4.91
CA ASP A 385 -9.85 19.59 -5.95
C ASP A 385 -10.66 18.29 -5.81
N GLU A 386 -9.99 17.17 -5.53
CA GLU A 386 -10.64 15.88 -5.30
C GLU A 386 -11.53 15.89 -4.07
N LEU A 387 -11.04 16.40 -2.93
CA LEU A 387 -11.83 16.51 -1.69
C LEU A 387 -13.10 17.36 -1.89
N MET A 388 -12.98 18.47 -2.60
CA MET A 388 -14.10 19.35 -2.92
C MET A 388 -15.08 18.71 -3.90
N ALA A 389 -14.58 17.97 -4.91
CA ALA A 389 -15.41 17.24 -5.84
C ALA A 389 -16.18 16.11 -5.13
N THR A 390 -15.48 15.34 -4.30
CA THR A 390 -16.09 14.27 -3.49
C THR A 390 -17.15 14.83 -2.55
N GLY A 391 -16.87 15.95 -1.86
CA GLY A 391 -17.84 16.62 -0.98
C GLY A 391 -19.13 17.03 -1.71
N ARG A 392 -19.04 17.55 -2.95
CA ARG A 392 -20.21 17.85 -3.80
C ARG A 392 -20.96 16.59 -4.22
N ASN A 393 -20.25 15.53 -4.48
CA ASN A 393 -20.80 14.26 -4.97
C ASN A 393 -21.52 13.44 -3.89
N VAL A 394 -21.30 13.72 -2.61
CA VAL A 394 -21.97 13.03 -1.48
C VAL A 394 -23.50 13.07 -1.59
N ASP A 395 -24.08 14.15 -2.14
CA ASP A 395 -25.53 14.26 -2.32
C ASP A 395 -26.01 13.70 -3.67
N ALA A 396 -25.14 13.73 -4.68
CA ALA A 396 -25.49 13.37 -6.05
C ALA A 396 -25.47 11.86 -6.31
N TYR A 397 -24.68 11.13 -5.53
CA TYR A 397 -24.48 9.69 -5.72
C TYR A 397 -24.86 8.87 -4.50
N ASP A 398 -24.91 7.56 -4.69
CA ASP A 398 -25.09 6.59 -3.61
C ASP A 398 -23.96 6.69 -2.58
N THR A 399 -24.30 6.57 -1.31
CA THR A 399 -23.31 6.70 -0.21
C THR A 399 -22.28 5.59 -0.23
N GLY A 400 -22.68 4.36 -0.57
CA GLY A 400 -21.76 3.23 -0.70
C GLY A 400 -20.77 3.41 -1.83
N TYR A 401 -21.21 3.95 -2.96
CA TYR A 401 -20.33 4.31 -4.08
C TYR A 401 -19.28 5.36 -3.69
N THR A 402 -19.76 6.47 -3.12
CA THR A 402 -18.88 7.57 -2.73
C THR A 402 -17.91 7.13 -1.63
N SER A 403 -18.34 6.29 -0.69
CA SER A 403 -17.48 5.70 0.34
C SER A 403 -16.32 4.92 -0.27
N LYS A 404 -16.60 3.99 -1.20
CA LYS A 404 -15.58 3.14 -1.83
C LYS A 404 -14.55 3.96 -2.62
N LEU A 405 -14.97 4.94 -3.41
CA LEU A 405 -14.05 5.83 -4.11
C LEU A 405 -13.17 6.63 -3.14
N THR A 406 -13.77 7.16 -2.07
CA THR A 406 -13.06 7.92 -1.06
C THR A 406 -12.02 7.06 -0.34
N ARG A 407 -12.36 5.82 -0.01
CA ARG A 407 -11.45 4.87 0.64
C ARG A 407 -10.33 4.39 -0.29
N ALA A 408 -10.63 4.08 -1.55
CA ALA A 408 -9.61 3.70 -2.52
C ALA A 408 -8.57 4.80 -2.70
N SER A 409 -9.01 6.05 -2.87
CA SER A 409 -8.11 7.21 -2.93
C SER A 409 -7.31 7.42 -1.64
N TYR A 410 -7.91 7.19 -0.46
CA TYR A 410 -7.18 7.21 0.81
C TYR A 410 -6.04 6.18 0.81
N HIS A 411 -6.31 4.92 0.47
CA HIS A 411 -5.30 3.87 0.50
C HIS A 411 -4.14 4.14 -0.46
N GLU A 412 -4.44 4.60 -1.66
CA GLU A 412 -3.43 4.97 -2.65
C GLU A 412 -2.52 6.09 -2.14
N LYS A 413 -3.10 7.18 -1.62
CA LYS A 413 -2.35 8.39 -1.28
C LYS A 413 -1.72 8.38 0.11
N ASN A 414 -2.31 7.66 1.07
CA ASN A 414 -1.74 7.54 2.41
C ASN A 414 -0.42 6.75 2.39
N ARG A 415 -0.31 5.74 1.57
CA ARG A 415 0.94 4.98 1.41
C ARG A 415 2.01 5.75 0.63
N LYS A 416 1.64 6.83 -0.08
CA LYS A 416 2.48 7.64 -0.98
C LYS A 416 3.50 6.83 -1.75
N ARG A 417 2.99 5.93 -2.56
CA ARG A 417 3.75 5.34 -3.65
C ARG A 417 3.88 6.42 -4.72
N GLY A 418 5.09 6.93 -4.92
CA GLY A 418 5.37 7.91 -5.95
C GLY A 418 4.87 7.42 -7.30
N ARG A 419 4.14 8.29 -8.04
CA ARG A 419 3.76 7.98 -9.41
C ARG A 419 5.04 7.80 -10.22
N ARG A 420 5.15 6.69 -10.92
CA ARG A 420 6.13 6.58 -12.01
C ARG A 420 5.84 7.72 -12.99
N PRO A 421 6.87 8.40 -13.53
CA PRO A 421 6.67 9.21 -14.71
C PRO A 421 6.04 8.31 -15.76
N THR A 422 4.84 8.63 -16.21
CA THR A 422 4.28 8.06 -17.43
C THR A 422 5.16 8.53 -18.57
N GLU A 423 5.93 7.60 -19.18
CA GLU A 423 6.56 7.83 -20.47
C GLU A 423 5.50 8.12 -21.55
#